data_5fdfa1f13e0cf07686cda8da58fbee11
#
_entry.id   5fdfa1f13e0cf07686cda8da58fbee11
#
_cell.length_a   1.000
_cell.length_b   1.000
_cell.length_c   1.000
_cell.angle_alpha   90.00
_cell.angle_beta   90.00
_cell.angle_gamma   90.00
#
_symmetry.space_group_name_H-M   'P 1'
#
loop_
_entity.id
_entity.type
_entity.pdbx_description
1 polymer ?
#
loop_
_entity_poly.entity_id
_entity_poly.type
_entity_poly.pdbx_seq_one_letter_code
_entity_poly.pdbx_strand_id
1 'polypeptide(L)'
;SSSGLYSLYKGKVMMIRVVGADGNVKLELRPCKRDKDGKVGMLDIVSGTFYISEGDADFIGGNEMRITEDYKIIDRVSFNKDKAFNTGFYGNNTTYIDVMFQRTSTSAAAYLFGLTQGNRLTGYLAANSSYWRYGNAYPTFSLATLKICKATVTPGKTTIDATSRTFTVNEFTTMDPIPVGGYKSGTNPITKHFIGYIYYFRMWHGDTLLVDWSPCRRLSDGVEGFWDCVTQTFVEPI
;
A
#
# COMPACT_ATOMS: atom_id res chain seq x y z
N SER A 1 -12.18 -39.46 5.32
CA SER A 1 -10.74 -39.30 5.03
C SER A 1 -10.38 -37.83 5.08
N SER A 2 -9.69 -37.41 6.15
CA SER A 2 -9.17 -36.06 6.29
C SER A 2 -7.97 -35.91 5.36
N SER A 3 -8.14 -35.17 4.26
CA SER A 3 -7.03 -34.71 3.48
C SER A 3 -6.33 -33.57 4.26
N GLY A 4 -5.34 -33.93 5.06
CA GLY A 4 -4.53 -32.97 5.78
C GLY A 4 -3.73 -32.09 4.81
N LEU A 5 -3.54 -30.81 5.15
CA LEU A 5 -2.63 -29.93 4.44
C LEU A 5 -1.20 -30.43 4.62
N TYR A 6 -0.60 -30.97 3.55
CA TYR A 6 0.73 -31.59 3.59
C TYR A 6 1.90 -30.60 3.41
N SER A 7 1.64 -29.31 3.25
CA SER A 7 2.69 -28.30 3.08
C SER A 7 2.45 -27.11 3.98
N LEU A 8 3.34 -26.89 4.94
CA LEU A 8 3.32 -25.73 5.84
C LEU A 8 4.13 -24.61 5.23
N TYR A 9 3.53 -23.43 5.10
CA TYR A 9 4.23 -22.22 4.68
C TYR A 9 5.15 -21.73 5.83
N LYS A 10 6.45 -21.57 5.53
CA LYS A 10 7.41 -20.93 6.43
C LYS A 10 7.72 -19.53 5.91
N GLY A 11 7.16 -18.53 6.55
CA GLY A 11 7.35 -17.13 6.12
C GLY A 11 6.46 -16.17 6.89
N LYS A 12 6.43 -14.92 6.43
CA LYS A 12 5.56 -13.88 7.00
C LYS A 12 4.33 -13.72 6.12
N VAL A 13 3.14 -13.84 6.70
CA VAL A 13 1.88 -13.54 6.03
C VAL A 13 1.46 -12.13 6.47
N MET A 14 1.35 -11.22 5.51
CA MET A 14 0.94 -9.83 5.76
C MET A 14 -0.55 -9.63 5.52
N MET A 15 -1.10 -10.36 4.57
CA MET A 15 -2.52 -10.34 4.21
C MET A 15 -2.83 -11.52 3.28
N ILE A 16 -4.01 -12.09 3.43
CA ILE A 16 -4.59 -13.00 2.43
C ILE A 16 -5.90 -12.40 1.97
N ARG A 17 -6.07 -12.23 0.67
CA ARG A 17 -7.30 -11.67 0.09
C ARG A 17 -7.79 -12.56 -1.05
N VAL A 18 -9.07 -12.91 -1.00
CA VAL A 18 -9.78 -13.66 -2.04
C VAL A 18 -10.88 -12.80 -2.61
N VAL A 19 -10.83 -12.57 -3.92
CA VAL A 19 -11.84 -11.82 -4.66
C VAL A 19 -12.61 -12.79 -5.54
N GLY A 20 -13.92 -12.75 -5.48
CA GLY A 20 -14.79 -13.57 -6.33
C GLY A 20 -14.78 -13.10 -7.78
N ALA A 21 -15.31 -13.92 -8.69
CA ALA A 21 -15.46 -13.57 -10.11
C ALA A 21 -16.38 -12.34 -10.33
N ASP A 22 -17.23 -12.05 -9.36
CA ASP A 22 -18.10 -10.87 -9.29
C ASP A 22 -17.39 -9.58 -8.85
N GLY A 23 -16.06 -9.63 -8.62
CA GLY A 23 -15.24 -8.52 -8.15
C GLY A 23 -15.36 -8.22 -6.66
N ASN A 24 -16.24 -8.94 -5.93
CA ASN A 24 -16.41 -8.73 -4.50
C ASN A 24 -15.36 -9.48 -3.67
N VAL A 25 -14.90 -8.85 -2.58
CA VAL A 25 -14.01 -9.51 -1.61
C VAL A 25 -14.82 -10.55 -0.84
N LYS A 26 -14.38 -11.80 -0.92
CA LYS A 26 -15.01 -12.94 -0.23
C LYS A 26 -14.32 -13.27 1.09
N LEU A 27 -13.03 -13.01 1.18
CA LEU A 27 -12.21 -13.23 2.36
C LEU A 27 -11.07 -12.21 2.38
N GLU A 28 -10.82 -11.59 3.51
CA GLU A 28 -9.62 -10.80 3.73
C GLU A 28 -9.08 -11.05 5.14
N LEU A 29 -8.03 -11.87 5.22
CA LEU A 29 -7.37 -12.20 6.47
C LEU A 29 -6.22 -11.22 6.73
N ARG A 30 -6.21 -10.59 7.88
CA ARG A 30 -5.13 -9.74 8.38
C ARG A 30 -4.56 -10.27 9.68
N PRO A 31 -3.22 -10.34 9.82
CA PRO A 31 -2.60 -10.69 11.10
C PRO A 31 -3.04 -9.72 12.18
N CYS A 32 -3.45 -10.24 13.32
CA CYS A 32 -3.74 -9.41 14.49
C CYS A 32 -3.51 -10.18 15.78
N LYS A 33 -3.42 -9.43 16.88
CA LYS A 33 -3.41 -9.97 18.25
C LYS A 33 -4.74 -9.64 18.91
N ARG A 34 -5.40 -10.64 19.45
CA ARG A 34 -6.71 -10.45 20.08
C ARG A 34 -6.53 -10.00 21.53
N ASP A 35 -7.12 -8.84 21.90
CA ASP A 35 -6.88 -8.19 23.19
C ASP A 35 -7.35 -9.03 24.39
N LYS A 36 -8.49 -9.73 24.27
CA LYS A 36 -9.08 -10.49 25.39
C LYS A 36 -8.20 -11.61 25.95
N ASP A 37 -7.29 -12.17 25.16
CA ASP A 37 -6.45 -13.33 25.55
C ASP A 37 -5.02 -13.27 25.01
N GLY A 38 -4.66 -12.20 24.31
CA GLY A 38 -3.34 -12.01 23.75
C GLY A 38 -2.96 -12.95 22.61
N LYS A 39 -3.90 -13.76 22.09
CA LYS A 39 -3.59 -14.71 21.01
C LYS A 39 -3.34 -14.01 19.69
N VAL A 40 -2.29 -14.44 19.01
CA VAL A 40 -1.97 -14.02 17.65
C VAL A 40 -2.72 -14.89 16.66
N GLY A 41 -3.29 -14.28 15.63
CA GLY A 41 -4.09 -14.99 14.62
C GLY A 41 -4.33 -14.12 13.40
N MET A 42 -5.33 -14.50 12.63
CA MET A 42 -5.78 -13.81 11.43
C MET A 42 -7.24 -13.39 11.62
N LEU A 43 -7.51 -12.09 11.50
CA LEU A 43 -8.87 -11.56 11.48
C LEU A 43 -9.36 -11.48 10.03
N ASP A 44 -10.46 -12.14 9.72
CA ASP A 44 -11.20 -11.89 8.50
C ASP A 44 -12.02 -10.60 8.65
N ILE A 45 -11.61 -9.54 7.97
CA ILE A 45 -12.31 -8.24 8.05
C ILE A 45 -13.64 -8.22 7.31
N VAL A 46 -13.93 -9.23 6.48
CA VAL A 46 -15.22 -9.37 5.78
C VAL A 46 -16.27 -9.94 6.72
N SER A 47 -15.95 -11.05 7.41
CA SER A 47 -16.87 -11.75 8.30
C SER A 47 -16.74 -11.35 9.78
N GLY A 48 -15.63 -10.69 10.18
CA GLY A 48 -15.29 -10.43 11.57
C GLY A 48 -14.78 -11.66 12.33
N THR A 49 -14.52 -12.76 11.64
CA THR A 49 -14.08 -14.02 12.27
C THR A 49 -12.59 -14.00 12.55
N PHE A 50 -12.21 -14.38 13.76
CA PHE A 50 -10.81 -14.50 14.18
C PHE A 50 -10.35 -15.96 14.13
N TYR A 51 -9.33 -16.23 13.32
CA TYR A 51 -8.73 -17.55 13.15
C TYR A 51 -7.42 -17.63 13.92
N ILE A 52 -7.26 -18.73 14.67
CA ILE A 52 -6.02 -19.07 15.38
C ILE A 52 -5.37 -20.28 14.69
N SER A 53 -4.13 -20.58 15.07
CA SER A 53 -3.48 -21.84 14.66
C SER A 53 -4.27 -23.03 15.21
N GLU A 54 -4.48 -24.05 14.41
CA GLU A 54 -5.10 -25.33 14.82
C GLU A 54 -4.04 -26.35 15.28
N GLY A 55 -2.75 -26.01 15.22
CA GLY A 55 -1.65 -26.90 15.61
C GLY A 55 -0.96 -26.43 16.89
N ASP A 56 0.06 -27.19 17.30
CA ASP A 56 0.88 -26.91 18.48
C ASP A 56 1.79 -25.68 18.32
N ALA A 57 1.92 -25.17 17.09
CA ALA A 57 2.72 -23.97 16.79
C ALA A 57 1.84 -22.73 16.71
N ASP A 58 2.01 -21.80 17.61
CA ASP A 58 1.35 -20.51 17.56
C ASP A 58 1.87 -19.64 16.41
N PHE A 59 1.00 -18.77 15.90
CA PHE A 59 1.46 -17.68 15.04
C PHE A 59 2.38 -16.75 15.86
N ILE A 60 3.55 -16.44 15.32
CA ILE A 60 4.44 -15.43 15.90
C ILE A 60 4.02 -14.07 15.36
N GLY A 61 3.54 -13.20 16.23
CA GLY A 61 3.18 -11.83 15.88
C GLY A 61 4.42 -11.02 15.45
N GLY A 62 4.23 -10.17 14.42
CA GLY A 62 5.15 -9.08 14.12
C GLY A 62 4.96 -7.89 15.07
N ASN A 63 5.34 -6.69 14.62
CA ASN A 63 5.00 -5.46 15.34
C ASN A 63 3.49 -5.33 15.49
N GLU A 64 3.03 -5.07 16.72
CA GLU A 64 1.60 -4.94 16.99
C GLU A 64 1.06 -3.68 16.30
N MET A 65 0.02 -3.86 15.50
CA MET A 65 -0.80 -2.74 15.05
C MET A 65 -1.86 -2.49 16.13
N ARG A 66 -1.63 -1.49 16.97
CA ARG A 66 -2.63 -1.00 17.92
C ARG A 66 -3.49 0.04 17.24
N ILE A 67 -4.63 -0.38 16.72
CA ILE A 67 -5.70 0.56 16.35
C ILE A 67 -6.52 0.78 17.61
N THR A 68 -6.59 2.03 18.05
CA THR A 68 -7.40 2.40 19.23
C THR A 68 -8.89 2.28 18.89
N GLU A 69 -9.75 2.28 19.91
CA GLU A 69 -11.21 2.24 19.75
C GLU A 69 -11.77 3.41 18.91
N ASP A 70 -10.97 4.46 18.72
CA ASP A 70 -11.34 5.64 17.92
C ASP A 70 -11.27 5.42 16.40
N TYR A 71 -10.74 4.27 15.95
CA TYR A 71 -10.54 3.99 14.53
C TYR A 71 -11.08 2.63 14.12
N LYS A 72 -11.59 2.55 12.90
CA LYS A 72 -12.05 1.32 12.27
C LYS A 72 -11.17 0.98 11.08
N ILE A 73 -10.63 -0.23 11.01
CA ILE A 73 -9.99 -0.76 9.79
C ILE A 73 -11.04 -0.80 8.68
N ILE A 74 -10.67 -0.34 7.51
CA ILE A 74 -11.44 -0.44 6.26
C ILE A 74 -10.59 -1.16 5.21
N ASP A 75 -11.22 -1.64 4.15
CA ASP A 75 -10.53 -2.40 3.10
C ASP A 75 -9.62 -1.51 2.23
N ARG A 76 -9.98 -0.24 2.08
CA ARG A 76 -9.31 0.72 1.19
C ARG A 76 -9.62 2.15 1.55
N VAL A 77 -8.75 3.08 1.18
CA VAL A 77 -9.03 4.52 1.18
C VAL A 77 -9.46 4.94 -0.21
N SER A 78 -10.56 5.68 -0.29
CA SER A 78 -11.05 6.28 -1.53
C SER A 78 -10.33 7.59 -1.82
N PHE A 79 -9.80 7.71 -3.03
CA PHE A 79 -9.15 8.92 -3.55
C PHE A 79 -10.03 9.58 -4.61
N ASN A 80 -10.27 10.85 -4.43
CA ASN A 80 -10.92 11.75 -5.37
C ASN A 80 -9.94 12.87 -5.77
N LYS A 81 -10.43 13.88 -6.48
CA LYS A 81 -9.58 14.96 -7.03
C LYS A 81 -8.81 15.79 -6.00
N ASP A 82 -9.19 15.74 -4.72
CA ASP A 82 -8.71 16.68 -3.71
C ASP A 82 -8.04 15.97 -2.51
N LYS A 83 -7.83 14.65 -2.60
CA LYS A 83 -7.26 13.87 -1.51
C LYS A 83 -5.84 13.43 -1.84
N ALA A 84 -4.91 13.79 -0.98
CA ALA A 84 -3.52 13.30 -0.99
C ALA A 84 -3.01 13.13 0.45
N PHE A 85 -1.92 12.42 0.59
CA PHE A 85 -1.26 12.18 1.88
C PHE A 85 0.23 12.48 1.74
N ASN A 86 0.87 12.86 2.84
CA ASN A 86 2.31 13.08 2.87
C ASN A 86 2.98 11.99 3.69
N THR A 87 3.97 11.31 3.13
CA THR A 87 4.74 10.29 3.86
C THR A 87 5.62 10.89 4.95
N GLY A 88 6.00 12.17 4.83
CA GLY A 88 7.02 12.78 5.68
C GLY A 88 8.47 12.39 5.32
N PHE A 89 8.68 11.45 4.39
CA PHE A 89 9.99 10.91 4.05
C PHE A 89 10.42 11.24 2.62
N TYR A 90 11.70 11.59 2.46
CA TYR A 90 12.35 11.81 1.17
C TYR A 90 12.72 10.47 0.53
N GLY A 91 12.52 10.36 -0.78
CA GLY A 91 12.98 9.21 -1.54
C GLY A 91 14.44 9.35 -1.95
N ASN A 92 15.13 8.22 -2.08
CA ASN A 92 16.51 8.14 -2.56
C ASN A 92 16.75 6.84 -3.35
N ASN A 93 17.99 6.62 -3.76
CA ASN A 93 18.40 5.44 -4.53
C ASN A 93 18.35 4.10 -3.76
N THR A 94 18.01 4.11 -2.47
CA THR A 94 17.75 2.89 -1.67
C THR A 94 16.27 2.73 -1.32
N THR A 95 15.40 3.64 -1.80
CA THR A 95 13.98 3.62 -1.50
C THR A 95 13.30 2.42 -2.18
N TYR A 96 12.51 1.70 -1.40
CA TYR A 96 11.60 0.67 -1.84
C TYR A 96 10.17 1.08 -1.55
N ILE A 97 9.25 0.89 -2.50
CA ILE A 97 7.82 1.14 -2.33
C ILE A 97 7.04 -0.12 -2.74
N ASP A 98 6.10 -0.52 -1.90
CA ASP A 98 5.11 -1.56 -2.19
C ASP A 98 3.72 -0.97 -1.98
N VAL A 99 2.89 -0.98 -3.02
CA VAL A 99 1.56 -0.39 -3.00
C VAL A 99 0.55 -1.26 -3.74
N MET A 100 -0.62 -1.41 -3.15
CA MET A 100 -1.77 -2.04 -3.82
C MET A 100 -2.84 -0.98 -4.07
N PHE A 101 -3.27 -0.87 -5.30
CA PHE A 101 -4.20 0.17 -5.74
C PHE A 101 -5.16 -0.31 -6.82
N GLN A 102 -6.24 0.43 -7.00
CA GLN A 102 -7.18 0.25 -8.10
C GLN A 102 -7.54 1.63 -8.67
N ARG A 103 -7.23 1.82 -9.94
CA ARG A 103 -7.64 3.03 -10.66
C ARG A 103 -9.09 2.89 -11.13
N THR A 104 -9.92 3.89 -10.83
CA THR A 104 -11.36 3.88 -11.21
C THR A 104 -11.69 4.84 -12.35
N SER A 105 -10.74 5.67 -12.79
CA SER A 105 -10.93 6.62 -13.89
C SER A 105 -9.74 6.60 -14.86
N THR A 106 -10.02 6.63 -16.15
CA THR A 106 -9.02 6.77 -17.23
C THR A 106 -9.01 8.15 -17.85
N SER A 107 -9.94 9.02 -17.49
CA SER A 107 -10.19 10.30 -18.16
C SER A 107 -9.07 11.33 -18.00
N ALA A 108 -8.19 11.17 -17.03
CA ALA A 108 -7.09 12.09 -16.78
C ALA A 108 -5.81 11.36 -16.39
N ALA A 109 -4.67 11.94 -16.75
CA ALA A 109 -3.38 11.58 -16.21
C ALA A 109 -3.35 11.84 -14.71
N ALA A 110 -2.94 10.84 -13.93
CA ALA A 110 -2.95 10.88 -12.48
C ALA A 110 -1.64 10.34 -11.91
N TYR A 111 -1.30 10.76 -10.70
CA TYR A 111 -0.13 10.25 -10.00
C TYR A 111 -0.58 9.48 -8.76
N LEU A 112 -0.19 8.22 -8.70
CA LEU A 112 -0.39 7.40 -7.51
C LEU A 112 0.47 7.91 -6.34
N PHE A 113 1.69 8.31 -6.64
CA PHE A 113 2.61 9.01 -5.75
C PHE A 113 3.66 9.77 -6.56
N GLY A 114 4.33 10.76 -5.94
CA GLY A 114 5.62 11.19 -6.43
C GLY A 114 5.86 12.68 -6.61
N LEU A 115 7.06 12.96 -7.12
CA LEU A 115 7.66 14.26 -7.31
C LEU A 115 8.17 14.39 -8.75
N THR A 116 8.07 15.58 -9.33
CA THR A 116 8.49 15.81 -10.72
C THR A 116 9.68 16.71 -10.89
N GLN A 117 10.06 17.46 -9.87
CA GLN A 117 11.29 18.28 -9.90
C GLN A 117 12.47 17.52 -9.28
N GLY A 118 13.65 17.74 -9.83
CA GLY A 118 14.89 17.11 -9.38
C GLY A 118 14.92 15.60 -9.65
N ASN A 119 15.56 14.89 -8.76
CA ASN A 119 15.62 13.44 -8.75
C ASN A 119 14.25 12.86 -8.41
N ARG A 120 13.75 11.97 -9.24
CA ARG A 120 12.33 11.63 -9.30
C ARG A 120 12.03 10.23 -8.79
N LEU A 121 11.04 10.14 -7.94
CA LEU A 121 10.43 8.87 -7.57
C LEU A 121 8.91 9.03 -7.78
N THR A 122 8.36 8.36 -8.79
CA THR A 122 7.00 8.67 -9.27
C THR A 122 6.31 7.44 -9.83
N GLY A 123 5.06 7.22 -9.45
CA GLY A 123 4.12 6.30 -10.09
C GLY A 123 3.06 7.09 -10.86
N TYR A 124 3.21 7.21 -12.19
CA TYR A 124 2.28 7.92 -13.06
C TYR A 124 1.40 6.97 -13.84
N LEU A 125 0.11 7.30 -13.92
CA LEU A 125 -0.92 6.51 -14.56
C LEU A 125 -1.58 7.33 -15.68
N ALA A 126 -1.43 6.89 -16.93
CA ALA A 126 -2.14 7.41 -18.10
C ALA A 126 -3.29 6.47 -18.48
N ALA A 127 -4.05 6.78 -19.54
CA ALA A 127 -5.26 6.03 -19.92
C ALA A 127 -5.02 4.50 -20.02
N ASN A 128 -4.03 4.07 -20.82
CA ASN A 128 -3.74 2.66 -21.08
C ASN A 128 -2.30 2.28 -20.72
N SER A 129 -1.56 3.16 -20.09
CA SER A 129 -0.16 2.96 -19.75
C SER A 129 0.16 3.58 -18.41
N SER A 130 1.26 3.11 -17.82
CA SER A 130 1.87 3.79 -16.68
C SER A 130 3.37 3.89 -16.91
N TYR A 131 3.98 4.89 -16.33
CA TYR A 131 5.40 4.93 -16.23
C TYR A 131 5.82 5.25 -14.79
N TRP A 132 6.90 4.62 -14.42
CA TRP A 132 7.40 4.67 -13.06
C TRP A 132 8.80 5.24 -13.14
N ARG A 133 9.03 6.33 -12.41
CA ARG A 133 10.36 6.95 -12.37
C ARG A 133 11.08 6.51 -11.12
N TYR A 134 12.34 6.19 -11.30
CA TYR A 134 13.29 5.93 -10.22
C TYR A 134 14.62 6.62 -10.58
N GLY A 135 14.82 7.82 -10.03
CA GLY A 135 15.89 8.69 -10.50
C GLY A 135 15.70 9.04 -11.97
N ASN A 136 16.67 8.68 -12.81
CA ASN A 136 16.64 8.91 -14.26
C ASN A 136 15.99 7.77 -15.06
N ALA A 137 15.70 6.62 -14.41
CA ALA A 137 15.07 5.49 -15.07
C ALA A 137 13.57 5.71 -15.32
N TYR A 138 13.04 5.09 -16.40
CA TYR A 138 11.71 5.33 -16.91
C TYR A 138 10.99 4.05 -17.38
N PRO A 139 10.86 3.02 -16.53
CA PRO A 139 10.13 1.82 -16.94
C PRO A 139 8.65 2.11 -17.21
N THR A 140 8.13 1.52 -18.28
CA THR A 140 6.73 1.67 -18.71
C THR A 140 6.00 0.34 -18.67
N PHE A 141 4.70 0.39 -18.37
CA PHE A 141 3.82 -0.77 -18.27
C PHE A 141 2.46 -0.46 -18.90
N SER A 142 1.82 -1.48 -19.46
CA SER A 142 0.40 -1.43 -19.79
C SER A 142 -0.41 -1.73 -18.52
N LEU A 143 -1.41 -0.92 -18.25
CA LEU A 143 -2.32 -1.12 -17.11
C LEU A 143 -3.74 -1.33 -17.60
N ALA A 144 -4.36 -2.39 -17.12
CA ALA A 144 -5.80 -2.57 -17.26
C ALA A 144 -6.53 -1.60 -16.31
N THR A 145 -7.56 -0.94 -16.82
CA THR A 145 -8.45 -0.10 -16.01
C THR A 145 -9.33 -0.97 -15.12
N LEU A 146 -9.70 -0.44 -13.95
CA LEU A 146 -10.58 -1.08 -12.97
C LEU A 146 -10.03 -2.35 -12.32
N LYS A 147 -8.82 -2.77 -12.66
CA LYS A 147 -8.16 -3.90 -12.03
C LYS A 147 -7.44 -3.45 -10.76
N ILE A 148 -7.48 -4.29 -9.71
CA ILE A 148 -6.60 -4.15 -8.56
C ILE A 148 -5.21 -4.57 -9.00
N CYS A 149 -4.23 -3.68 -8.83
CA CYS A 149 -2.84 -3.89 -9.19
C CYS A 149 -1.96 -3.79 -7.93
N LYS A 150 -0.95 -4.64 -7.89
CA LYS A 150 0.15 -4.52 -6.95
C LYS A 150 1.37 -3.98 -7.68
N ALA A 151 1.95 -2.88 -7.18
CA ALA A 151 3.19 -2.34 -7.71
C ALA A 151 4.29 -2.38 -6.64
N THR A 152 5.45 -2.84 -7.07
CA THR A 152 6.66 -2.88 -6.25
C THR A 152 7.76 -2.13 -6.99
N VAL A 153 8.29 -1.08 -6.37
CA VAL A 153 9.37 -0.25 -6.91
C VAL A 153 10.58 -0.40 -6.01
N THR A 154 11.64 -0.97 -6.56
CA THR A 154 12.89 -1.20 -5.83
C THR A 154 14.07 -0.57 -6.57
N PRO A 155 15.23 -0.40 -5.93
CA PRO A 155 16.46 -0.10 -6.64
C PRO A 155 16.70 -1.08 -7.80
N GLY A 156 16.72 -0.55 -9.03
CA GLY A 156 17.00 -1.34 -10.24
C GLY A 156 15.84 -2.16 -10.80
N LYS A 157 14.67 -2.19 -10.17
CA LYS A 157 13.54 -2.98 -10.67
C LYS A 157 12.19 -2.38 -10.29
N THR A 158 11.27 -2.32 -11.23
CA THR A 158 9.84 -2.10 -10.96
C THR A 158 9.05 -3.32 -11.42
N THR A 159 8.11 -3.74 -10.61
CA THR A 159 7.19 -4.85 -10.91
C THR A 159 5.76 -4.37 -10.74
N ILE A 160 4.90 -4.66 -11.71
CA ILE A 160 3.45 -4.46 -11.59
C ILE A 160 2.79 -5.81 -11.88
N ASP A 161 2.09 -6.33 -10.90
CA ASP A 161 1.55 -7.69 -10.89
C ASP A 161 2.66 -8.71 -11.24
N ALA A 162 2.53 -9.42 -12.37
CA ALA A 162 3.54 -10.38 -12.85
C ALA A 162 4.59 -9.78 -13.80
N THR A 163 4.46 -8.51 -14.20
CA THR A 163 5.36 -7.88 -15.19
C THR A 163 6.45 -7.09 -14.49
N SER A 164 7.71 -7.39 -14.82
CA SER A 164 8.88 -6.68 -14.28
C SER A 164 9.66 -5.93 -15.36
N ARG A 165 10.28 -4.82 -14.96
CA ARG A 165 11.26 -4.06 -15.75
C ARG A 165 12.47 -3.75 -14.88
N THR A 166 13.66 -4.05 -15.39
CA THR A 166 14.93 -3.72 -14.75
C THR A 166 15.54 -2.46 -15.36
N PHE A 167 16.34 -1.73 -14.58
CA PHE A 167 16.99 -0.50 -15.01
C PHE A 167 18.25 -0.24 -14.15
N THR A 168 19.13 0.62 -14.65
CA THR A 168 20.29 1.09 -13.87
C THR A 168 19.85 2.19 -12.92
N VAL A 169 20.32 2.12 -11.69
CA VAL A 169 20.06 3.11 -10.65
C VAL A 169 21.22 4.08 -10.57
N ASN A 170 20.92 5.37 -10.63
CA ASN A 170 21.84 6.44 -10.29
C ASN A 170 21.55 6.95 -8.88
N GLU A 171 22.54 7.52 -8.23
CA GLU A 171 22.33 8.19 -6.95
C GLU A 171 21.36 9.37 -7.10
N PHE A 172 20.42 9.47 -6.19
CA PHE A 172 19.50 10.60 -6.09
C PHE A 172 18.91 10.72 -4.68
N THR A 173 18.43 11.92 -4.37
CA THR A 173 17.54 12.20 -3.25
C THR A 173 16.44 13.13 -3.75
N THR A 174 15.19 12.88 -3.38
CA THR A 174 14.08 13.77 -3.74
C THR A 174 14.17 15.09 -2.99
N MET A 175 13.66 16.18 -3.57
CA MET A 175 13.71 17.51 -2.97
C MET A 175 12.64 17.73 -1.90
N ASP A 176 11.61 16.93 -1.89
CA ASP A 176 10.47 16.98 -0.96
C ASP A 176 10.12 15.57 -0.48
N PRO A 177 9.40 15.43 0.64
CA PRO A 177 8.77 14.17 1.03
C PRO A 177 7.80 13.68 -0.03
N ILE A 178 7.71 12.36 -0.18
CA ILE A 178 6.88 11.72 -1.22
C ILE A 178 5.39 11.88 -0.89
N PRO A 179 4.60 12.57 -1.73
CA PRO A 179 3.15 12.57 -1.61
C PRO A 179 2.55 11.30 -2.21
N VAL A 180 1.44 10.84 -1.64
CA VAL A 180 0.62 9.70 -2.10
C VAL A 180 -0.77 10.20 -2.47
N GLY A 181 -1.27 9.76 -3.62
CA GLY A 181 -2.57 10.22 -4.15
C GLY A 181 -2.49 11.47 -5.02
N GLY A 182 -1.30 11.91 -5.38
CA GLY A 182 -1.05 13.07 -6.22
C GLY A 182 0.43 13.29 -6.47
N TYR A 183 0.77 14.41 -7.09
CA TYR A 183 2.15 14.77 -7.31
C TYR A 183 2.45 16.20 -6.89
N LYS A 184 3.67 16.43 -6.41
CA LYS A 184 4.19 17.73 -6.03
C LYS A 184 5.30 18.17 -6.99
N SER A 185 5.32 19.47 -7.33
CA SER A 185 6.34 20.09 -8.18
C SER A 185 6.90 21.33 -7.46
N GLY A 186 8.03 21.15 -6.78
CA GLY A 186 8.66 22.21 -6.00
C GLY A 186 7.73 22.76 -4.91
N THR A 187 7.60 24.09 -4.82
CA THR A 187 6.75 24.78 -3.84
C THR A 187 5.25 24.74 -4.17
N ASN A 188 4.88 24.22 -5.34
CA ASN A 188 3.48 24.17 -5.75
C ASN A 188 2.66 23.19 -4.89
N PRO A 189 1.35 23.42 -4.73
CA PRO A 189 0.47 22.47 -4.07
C PRO A 189 0.44 21.13 -4.82
N ILE A 190 -0.01 20.07 -4.15
CA ILE A 190 -0.21 18.77 -4.78
C ILE A 190 -1.30 18.88 -5.84
N THR A 191 -1.04 18.34 -7.01
CA THR A 191 -1.94 18.38 -8.17
C THR A 191 -2.01 17.01 -8.86
N LYS A 192 -2.82 16.92 -9.93
CA LYS A 192 -3.02 15.68 -10.72
C LYS A 192 -3.30 14.47 -9.84
N HIS A 193 -4.27 14.64 -8.98
CA HIS A 193 -4.64 13.67 -7.97
C HIS A 193 -5.01 12.32 -8.57
N PHE A 194 -4.68 11.27 -7.85
CA PHE A 194 -5.13 9.92 -8.13
C PHE A 194 -6.65 9.82 -7.93
N ILE A 195 -7.32 9.07 -8.81
CA ILE A 195 -8.75 8.76 -8.67
C ILE A 195 -8.89 7.24 -8.64
N GLY A 196 -9.29 6.73 -7.48
CA GLY A 196 -9.36 5.30 -7.25
C GLY A 196 -9.26 4.92 -5.78
N TYR A 197 -8.71 3.74 -5.54
CA TYR A 197 -8.56 3.17 -4.21
C TYR A 197 -7.13 2.77 -3.94
N ILE A 198 -6.64 3.01 -2.72
CA ILE A 198 -5.38 2.46 -2.22
C ILE A 198 -5.71 1.52 -1.06
N TYR A 199 -5.20 0.29 -1.13
CA TYR A 199 -5.45 -0.80 -0.18
C TYR A 199 -4.35 -0.90 0.87
N TYR A 200 -3.12 -0.51 0.53
CA TYR A 200 -2.00 -0.26 1.45
C TYR A 200 -0.90 0.52 0.72
N PHE A 201 -0.04 1.14 1.50
CA PHE A 201 1.18 1.79 1.02
C PHE A 201 2.31 1.55 2.01
N ARG A 202 3.45 1.06 1.52
CA ARG A 202 4.63 0.79 2.31
C ARG A 202 5.86 1.41 1.67
N MET A 203 6.77 1.88 2.50
CA MET A 203 8.01 2.49 2.03
C MET A 203 9.17 2.13 2.96
N TRP A 204 10.31 1.82 2.36
CA TRP A 204 11.55 1.53 3.06
C TRP A 204 12.70 2.38 2.51
N HIS A 205 13.75 2.57 3.34
CA HIS A 205 15.10 2.91 2.90
C HIS A 205 16.02 1.74 3.25
N GLY A 206 16.60 1.11 2.24
CA GLY A 206 17.29 -0.18 2.44
C GLY A 206 16.36 -1.18 3.14
N ASP A 207 16.80 -1.73 4.25
CA ASP A 207 16.03 -2.69 5.06
C ASP A 207 15.14 -2.03 6.12
N THR A 208 15.19 -0.70 6.27
CA THR A 208 14.42 0.02 7.29
C THR A 208 13.04 0.39 6.77
N LEU A 209 11.99 -0.16 7.38
CA LEU A 209 10.59 0.19 7.11
C LEU A 209 10.31 1.58 7.72
N LEU A 210 9.95 2.53 6.87
CA LEU A 210 9.64 3.93 7.27
C LEU A 210 8.14 4.19 7.34
N VAL A 211 7.36 3.55 6.45
CA VAL A 211 5.92 3.74 6.33
C VAL A 211 5.27 2.37 6.14
N ASP A 212 4.25 2.07 6.93
CA ASP A 212 3.37 0.92 6.73
C ASP A 212 1.92 1.34 6.96
N TRP A 213 1.28 1.82 5.91
CA TRP A 213 -0.05 2.41 5.95
C TRP A 213 -1.12 1.37 5.66
N SER A 214 -2.01 1.20 6.63
CA SER A 214 -3.23 0.39 6.52
C SER A 214 -4.46 1.30 6.50
N PRO A 215 -5.41 1.10 5.57
CA PRO A 215 -6.61 1.91 5.49
C PRO A 215 -7.43 1.85 6.77
N CYS A 216 -7.84 3.00 7.25
CA CYS A 216 -8.73 3.10 8.40
C CYS A 216 -9.64 4.33 8.31
N ARG A 217 -10.68 4.35 9.13
CA ARG A 217 -11.60 5.47 9.29
C ARG A 217 -11.60 5.91 10.75
N ARG A 218 -11.43 7.19 10.98
CA ARG A 218 -11.61 7.79 12.31
C ARG A 218 -13.11 7.84 12.65
N LEU A 219 -13.49 7.34 13.81
CA LEU A 219 -14.92 7.20 14.15
C LEU A 219 -15.56 8.50 14.60
N SER A 220 -14.80 9.46 15.12
CA SER A 220 -15.33 10.74 15.61
C SER A 220 -15.93 11.63 14.51
N ASP A 221 -15.41 11.55 13.28
CA ASP A 221 -15.81 12.42 12.17
C ASP A 221 -15.96 11.67 10.82
N GLY A 222 -15.68 10.37 10.81
CA GLY A 222 -15.80 9.52 9.61
C GLY A 222 -14.70 9.73 8.57
N VAL A 223 -13.64 10.48 8.87
CA VAL A 223 -12.54 10.73 7.95
C VAL A 223 -11.81 9.43 7.61
N GLU A 224 -11.71 9.14 6.31
CA GLU A 224 -10.91 8.03 5.78
C GLU A 224 -9.46 8.46 5.60
N GLY A 225 -8.55 7.70 6.15
CA GLY A 225 -7.12 7.89 6.08
C GLY A 225 -6.38 6.58 6.23
N PHE A 226 -5.13 6.67 6.69
CA PHE A 226 -4.31 5.50 6.95
C PHE A 226 -3.88 5.47 8.42
N TRP A 227 -3.84 4.26 8.97
CA TRP A 227 -3.09 4.00 10.17
C TRP A 227 -1.66 3.63 9.80
N ASP A 228 -0.69 4.39 10.25
CA ASP A 228 0.70 4.04 10.09
C ASP A 228 1.14 3.08 11.18
N CYS A 229 1.40 1.84 10.80
CA CYS A 229 1.80 0.78 11.73
C CYS A 229 3.22 0.98 12.30
N VAL A 230 4.04 1.84 11.69
CA VAL A 230 5.39 2.16 12.18
C VAL A 230 5.33 3.17 13.32
N THR A 231 4.62 4.28 13.09
CA THR A 231 4.51 5.39 14.05
C THR A 231 3.35 5.24 15.04
N GLN A 232 2.43 4.31 14.77
CA GLN A 232 1.19 4.11 15.54
C GLN A 232 0.32 5.37 15.57
N THR A 233 0.20 6.06 14.43
CA THR A 233 -0.57 7.29 14.28
C THR A 233 -1.52 7.23 13.10
N PHE A 234 -2.60 8.03 13.19
CA PHE A 234 -3.50 8.24 12.07
C PHE A 234 -2.94 9.30 11.13
N VAL A 235 -2.86 8.97 9.85
CA VAL A 235 -2.41 9.85 8.77
C VAL A 235 -3.64 10.41 8.07
N GLU A 236 -3.83 11.70 8.21
CA GLU A 236 -4.95 12.44 7.59
C GLU A 236 -4.64 12.83 6.15
N PRO A 237 -5.67 12.97 5.29
CA PRO A 237 -5.51 13.61 4.00
C PRO A 237 -5.16 15.10 4.17
N ILE A 238 -4.35 15.61 3.23
CA ILE A 238 -3.92 17.03 3.14
C ILE A 238 -4.55 17.69 1.92
#